data_9426a1b108635be51b018c0f32cea895
#
_entry.id   9426a1b108635be51b018c0f32cea895
#
_cell.length_a   1.000
_cell.length_b   1.000
_cell.length_c   1.000
_cell.angle_alpha   90.00
_cell.angle_beta   90.00
_cell.angle_gamma   90.00
#
_symmetry.space_group_name_H-M   'P 1'
#
loop_
_entity.id
_entity.type
_entity.pdbx_description
1 polymer ?
#
loop_
_entity_poly.entity_id
_entity_poly.type
_entity_poly.pdbx_seq_one_letter_code
_entity_poly.pdbx_strand_id
1 'polypeptide(L)'
;MNSVPPAGSPGWGNRKPPPEGDGTEPPKKKRYWWRFSLASVIIVVVVAAATSSAILLYINSIAEAIGTPKNKEAFDEVKGVIEEVHGGEPETILIFGSDSRPEFGEKYGRSDTTILLRLDSEKNLISVMSVPRDLKTEIPGVGTEKFNAAYSAGGPKLAAQVIKEMTGLKINHIVNIDFLGFVRAVDAIGCVYTDVDRRYYHSNVGLPPEEQYSEINIQPGYQKLCGKKALEYVRYRHTDTDIVRSARQQNFLGQVRHQISPIDLITDNHNLIDILAEYTTSDIHEGTELITLLDLLYELKGAEVNQVHFPAELGPSFVYAGTDEIHHAVKEFLGEAGFEAHKFPEEKPEKKKAKEKGKKKKSKKKHKHHTPPGGDELVPASELGEAEAEVVARHVGGGFPVFYPTRLPEGAVYQEDNSYEHVVNPSVYHLRDKEKVRHGAYRMVAVFQPEYEPNYFGVQGIAGWEDPPILDNPTETKTVNGREYFIYTDSGKIKLVAWHRGENSYWISNSLQQSLTNEQMMGIAESSHVILPKKKTVKH
;
A
#
# COMPACT_ATOMS: atom_id res chain seq x y z
N MET A 1 -19.43 76.48 37.92
CA MET A 1 -19.02 77.87 38.26
C MET A 1 -18.06 78.29 37.18
N ASN A 2 -18.52 79.23 36.35
CA ASN A 2 -17.87 80.40 35.80
C ASN A 2 -16.57 80.18 34.98
N SER A 3 -16.38 80.74 33.84
CA SER A 3 -17.09 81.73 33.00
C SER A 3 -16.20 81.97 31.76
N VAL A 4 -16.82 82.12 30.64
CA VAL A 4 -16.26 82.80 29.42
C VAL A 4 -16.18 84.27 29.73
N PRO A 5 -15.29 85.13 29.18
CA PRO A 5 -15.35 85.67 27.82
C PRO A 5 -14.00 86.27 27.30
N PRO A 6 -14.02 87.24 26.34
CA PRO A 6 -14.53 87.23 24.97
C PRO A 6 -13.48 87.69 23.91
N ALA A 7 -13.96 87.79 22.69
CA ALA A 7 -13.42 88.27 21.39
C ALA A 7 -12.56 89.55 21.45
N GLY A 8 -11.68 89.63 20.45
CA GLY A 8 -11.04 90.88 20.01
C GLY A 8 -10.42 90.67 18.59
N SER A 9 -11.15 91.10 17.55
CA SER A 9 -10.53 91.43 16.27
C SER A 9 -9.82 92.80 16.38
N PRO A 10 -8.70 92.99 15.72
CA PRO A 10 -8.74 93.96 14.67
C PRO A 10 -7.76 93.72 13.48
N GLY A 11 -8.09 94.28 12.40
CA GLY A 11 -7.14 95.01 11.59
C GLY A 11 -6.75 94.36 10.23
N TRP A 12 -7.44 94.80 9.23
CA TRP A 12 -6.99 94.64 7.84
C TRP A 12 -5.77 95.58 7.62
N GLY A 13 -4.64 94.96 7.32
CA GLY A 13 -3.40 95.61 6.90
C GLY A 13 -3.12 95.14 5.42
N ASN A 14 -3.14 96.06 4.51
CA ASN A 14 -2.73 95.96 3.12
C ASN A 14 -1.37 95.23 3.00
N ARG A 15 -1.34 94.04 2.43
CA ARG A 15 -0.13 93.48 1.92
C ARG A 15 -0.14 93.56 0.38
N LYS A 16 0.95 94.07 -0.13
CA LYS A 16 1.24 94.12 -1.58
C LYS A 16 1.34 92.67 -2.08
N PRO A 17 0.90 92.40 -3.34
CA PRO A 17 1.08 91.09 -3.95
C PRO A 17 2.57 90.80 -4.13
N PRO A 18 2.97 89.55 -3.96
CA PRO A 18 4.35 89.14 -4.24
C PRO A 18 4.67 89.26 -5.74
N PRO A 19 5.95 89.48 -6.10
CA PRO A 19 6.34 89.61 -7.51
C PRO A 19 6.08 88.31 -8.25
N GLU A 20 5.66 88.37 -9.51
CA GLU A 20 5.51 87.31 -10.46
C GLU A 20 6.83 86.53 -10.52
N GLY A 21 6.77 85.26 -10.05
CA GLY A 21 7.90 84.33 -10.09
C GLY A 21 8.17 83.94 -11.55
N ASP A 22 9.40 84.14 -11.92
CA ASP A 22 10.04 83.63 -13.12
C ASP A 22 9.65 82.17 -13.38
N GLY A 23 9.08 81.91 -14.55
CA GLY A 23 8.48 80.65 -14.99
C GLY A 23 9.51 79.55 -15.25
N THR A 24 10.25 79.18 -14.23
CA THR A 24 11.08 77.96 -14.27
C THR A 24 10.22 76.77 -13.83
N GLU A 25 9.76 75.95 -14.79
CA GLU A 25 9.13 74.67 -14.55
C GLU A 25 10.03 73.85 -13.58
N PRO A 26 9.46 73.23 -12.53
CA PRO A 26 10.26 72.35 -11.64
C PRO A 26 10.83 71.22 -12.51
N PRO A 27 12.07 70.78 -12.26
CA PRO A 27 12.71 69.73 -13.04
C PRO A 27 11.84 68.46 -13.01
N LYS A 28 11.39 68.00 -14.17
CA LYS A 28 10.64 66.78 -14.32
C LYS A 28 11.48 65.65 -13.72
N LYS A 29 11.09 65.11 -12.56
CA LYS A 29 11.70 63.94 -11.95
C LYS A 29 11.62 62.83 -12.97
N LYS A 30 12.75 62.51 -13.64
CA LYS A 30 12.85 61.37 -14.54
C LYS A 30 12.45 60.13 -13.73
N ARG A 31 11.30 59.60 -14.08
CA ARG A 31 10.74 58.40 -13.45
C ARG A 31 11.69 57.23 -13.74
N TYR A 32 12.59 56.87 -12.78
CA TYR A 32 13.49 55.72 -12.88
C TYR A 32 12.75 54.38 -12.75
N TRP A 33 11.43 54.38 -12.87
CA TRP A 33 10.60 53.18 -12.69
C TRP A 33 10.93 52.08 -13.70
N TRP A 34 11.29 52.45 -14.90
CA TRP A 34 11.74 51.48 -15.91
C TRP A 34 13.04 50.76 -15.51
N ARG A 35 13.93 51.37 -14.68
CA ARG A 35 15.14 50.73 -14.16
C ARG A 35 14.79 49.68 -13.11
N PHE A 36 13.77 49.92 -12.27
CA PHE A 36 13.30 48.92 -11.30
C PHE A 36 12.57 47.78 -11.99
N SER A 37 11.78 48.02 -13.05
CA SER A 37 11.16 46.96 -13.83
C SER A 37 12.20 46.13 -14.60
N LEU A 38 13.22 46.78 -15.16
CA LEU A 38 14.33 46.06 -15.83
C LEU A 38 15.12 45.22 -14.82
N ALA A 39 15.42 45.78 -13.64
CA ALA A 39 16.10 45.01 -12.56
C ALA A 39 15.27 43.81 -12.08
N SER A 40 13.94 43.97 -11.92
CA SER A 40 13.04 42.89 -11.58
C SER A 40 13.01 41.78 -12.63
N VAL A 41 12.98 42.14 -13.92
CA VAL A 41 13.03 41.19 -15.03
C VAL A 41 14.37 40.43 -15.02
N ILE A 42 15.49 41.13 -14.81
CA ILE A 42 16.81 40.50 -14.73
C ILE A 42 16.86 39.52 -13.54
N ILE A 43 16.33 39.89 -12.37
CA ILE A 43 16.28 39.01 -11.19
C ILE A 43 15.44 37.77 -11.51
N VAL A 44 14.27 37.91 -12.11
CA VAL A 44 13.42 36.76 -12.51
C VAL A 44 14.16 35.85 -13.48
N VAL A 45 14.83 36.43 -14.49
CA VAL A 45 15.61 35.63 -15.46
C VAL A 45 16.80 34.91 -14.80
N VAL A 46 17.51 35.57 -13.89
CA VAL A 46 18.63 34.95 -13.15
C VAL A 46 18.12 33.84 -12.23
N VAL A 47 17.02 34.07 -11.52
CA VAL A 47 16.40 33.04 -10.66
C VAL A 47 15.92 31.86 -11.51
N ALA A 48 15.24 32.14 -12.64
CA ALA A 48 14.79 31.09 -13.57
C ALA A 48 15.98 30.29 -14.15
N ALA A 49 17.07 30.97 -14.54
CA ALA A 49 18.27 30.32 -15.03
C ALA A 49 18.98 29.47 -13.93
N ALA A 50 19.05 29.99 -12.70
CA ALA A 50 19.63 29.27 -11.57
C ALA A 50 18.81 28.04 -11.19
N THR A 51 17.47 28.16 -11.15
CA THR A 51 16.58 27.01 -10.89
C THR A 51 16.65 25.98 -12.02
N SER A 52 16.64 26.41 -13.28
CA SER A 52 16.80 25.49 -14.42
C SER A 52 18.15 24.78 -14.39
N SER A 53 19.24 25.49 -14.05
CA SER A 53 20.56 24.88 -13.91
C SER A 53 20.61 23.88 -12.75
N ALA A 54 20.00 24.19 -11.62
CA ALA A 54 19.90 23.27 -10.49
C ALA A 54 19.11 22.01 -10.85
N ILE A 55 18.00 22.16 -11.56
CA ILE A 55 17.21 21.02 -12.07
C ILE A 55 18.03 20.17 -13.04
N LEU A 56 18.74 20.80 -14.00
CA LEU A 56 19.59 20.08 -14.95
C LEU A 56 20.74 19.33 -14.26
N LEU A 57 21.38 19.94 -13.25
CA LEU A 57 22.43 19.27 -12.48
C LEU A 57 21.86 18.10 -11.68
N TYR A 58 20.68 18.25 -11.13
CA TYR A 58 19.96 17.18 -10.42
C TYR A 58 19.58 16.03 -11.37
N ILE A 59 19.03 16.33 -12.54
CA ILE A 59 18.73 15.33 -13.59
C ILE A 59 20.01 14.60 -14.01
N ASN A 60 21.12 15.32 -14.21
CA ASN A 60 22.40 14.70 -14.57
C ASN A 60 22.92 13.79 -13.46
N SER A 61 22.78 14.16 -12.19
CA SER A 61 23.21 13.29 -11.07
C SER A 61 22.39 12.01 -11.00
N ILE A 62 21.09 12.09 -11.27
CA ILE A 62 20.22 10.92 -11.40
C ILE A 62 20.64 10.07 -12.60
N ALA A 63 20.87 10.68 -13.76
CA ALA A 63 21.31 9.97 -14.96
C ALA A 63 22.66 9.23 -14.75
N GLU A 64 23.59 9.83 -14.00
CA GLU A 64 24.85 9.18 -13.62
C GLU A 64 24.60 8.00 -12.66
N ALA A 65 23.68 8.15 -11.69
CA ALA A 65 23.35 7.11 -10.73
C ALA A 65 22.71 5.87 -11.40
N ILE A 66 21.83 6.05 -12.39
CA ILE A 66 21.18 4.94 -13.11
C ILE A 66 22.01 4.42 -14.30
N GLY A 67 22.83 5.27 -14.94
CA GLY A 67 23.67 4.93 -16.10
C GLY A 67 24.85 4.01 -15.78
N THR A 68 24.72 3.15 -14.77
CA THR A 68 25.78 2.26 -14.30
C THR A 68 26.09 1.16 -15.32
N PRO A 69 27.32 0.61 -15.34
CA PRO A 69 27.62 -0.57 -16.16
C PRO A 69 26.69 -1.75 -15.90
N LYS A 70 26.29 -1.94 -14.63
CA LYS A 70 25.32 -2.96 -14.18
C LYS A 70 23.97 -2.83 -14.89
N ASN A 71 23.42 -1.62 -14.98
CA ASN A 71 22.13 -1.38 -15.63
C ASN A 71 22.21 -1.49 -17.16
N LYS A 72 23.32 -1.05 -17.76
CA LYS A 72 23.56 -1.26 -19.20
C LYS A 72 23.66 -2.74 -19.57
N GLU A 73 24.33 -3.55 -18.76
CA GLU A 73 24.37 -5.01 -18.93
C GLU A 73 22.98 -5.62 -18.78
N ALA A 74 22.20 -5.17 -17.78
CA ALA A 74 20.81 -5.62 -17.57
C ALA A 74 19.92 -5.26 -18.77
N PHE A 75 20.02 -4.06 -19.32
CA PHE A 75 19.31 -3.67 -20.53
C PHE A 75 19.69 -4.57 -21.70
N ASP A 76 21.00 -4.79 -21.96
CA ASP A 76 21.47 -5.65 -23.04
C ASP A 76 20.94 -7.10 -22.91
N GLU A 77 20.75 -7.59 -21.70
CA GLU A 77 20.17 -8.90 -21.44
C GLU A 77 18.68 -8.96 -21.82
N VAL A 78 17.89 -7.92 -21.53
CA VAL A 78 16.44 -7.93 -21.66
C VAL A 78 15.88 -7.20 -22.88
N LYS A 79 16.67 -6.41 -23.59
CA LYS A 79 16.23 -5.59 -24.76
C LYS A 79 15.45 -6.33 -25.84
N GLY A 80 15.60 -7.67 -25.93
CA GLY A 80 14.83 -8.50 -26.88
C GLY A 80 13.48 -8.97 -26.35
N VAL A 81 13.12 -8.63 -25.10
CA VAL A 81 11.88 -9.04 -24.42
C VAL A 81 11.04 -7.85 -24.03
N ILE A 82 11.67 -6.72 -23.69
CA ILE A 82 10.97 -5.46 -23.38
C ILE A 82 10.52 -4.77 -24.67
N GLU A 83 9.50 -3.93 -24.55
CA GLU A 83 8.96 -3.12 -25.65
C GLU A 83 9.23 -1.63 -25.37
N GLU A 84 9.65 -0.91 -26.41
CA GLU A 84 9.93 0.52 -26.33
C GLU A 84 8.67 1.30 -25.93
N VAL A 85 8.86 2.35 -25.16
CA VAL A 85 7.81 3.27 -24.69
C VAL A 85 7.88 4.56 -25.48
N HIS A 86 6.71 5.08 -25.84
CA HIS A 86 6.59 6.43 -26.38
C HIS A 86 5.93 7.32 -25.33
N GLY A 87 6.44 8.54 -25.15
CA GLY A 87 5.99 9.44 -24.09
C GLY A 87 4.46 9.62 -24.06
N GLY A 88 3.87 9.41 -22.88
CA GLY A 88 2.43 9.48 -22.64
C GLY A 88 1.66 8.17 -22.85
N GLU A 89 2.30 7.10 -23.36
CA GLU A 89 1.67 5.77 -23.44
C GLU A 89 1.68 5.09 -22.06
N PRO A 90 0.71 4.19 -21.80
CA PRO A 90 0.71 3.40 -20.59
C PRO A 90 1.90 2.44 -20.50
N GLU A 91 2.57 2.42 -19.36
CA GLU A 91 3.76 1.59 -19.13
C GLU A 91 3.47 0.42 -18.18
N THR A 92 4.04 -0.74 -18.49
CA THR A 92 4.01 -1.93 -17.64
C THR A 92 5.41 -2.28 -17.18
N ILE A 93 5.62 -2.25 -15.88
CA ILE A 93 6.89 -2.50 -15.21
C ILE A 93 6.81 -3.86 -14.53
N LEU A 94 7.76 -4.75 -14.83
CA LEU A 94 7.89 -6.05 -14.18
C LEU A 94 8.95 -5.96 -13.08
N ILE A 95 8.52 -6.13 -11.85
CA ILE A 95 9.36 -6.00 -10.66
C ILE A 95 9.64 -7.38 -10.08
N PHE A 96 10.92 -7.70 -9.91
CA PHE A 96 11.39 -8.89 -9.22
C PHE A 96 11.99 -8.52 -7.86
N GLY A 97 11.59 -9.24 -6.82
CA GLY A 97 12.29 -9.27 -5.55
C GLY A 97 13.18 -10.52 -5.50
N SER A 98 14.49 -10.37 -5.59
CA SER A 98 15.40 -11.49 -5.68
C SER A 98 16.27 -11.66 -4.43
N ASP A 99 16.59 -12.91 -4.12
CA ASP A 99 17.61 -13.31 -3.14
C ASP A 99 18.87 -13.72 -3.92
N SER A 100 19.56 -12.73 -4.46
CA SER A 100 20.82 -12.97 -5.18
C SER A 100 21.92 -13.27 -4.18
N ARG A 101 22.49 -14.47 -4.27
CA ARG A 101 23.63 -14.92 -3.45
C ARG A 101 24.82 -15.28 -4.33
N PRO A 102 25.55 -14.27 -4.84
CA PRO A 102 26.70 -14.50 -5.74
C PRO A 102 27.77 -15.40 -5.12
N GLU A 103 27.87 -15.39 -3.78
CA GLU A 103 28.82 -16.22 -3.04
C GLU A 103 28.57 -17.74 -3.16
N PHE A 104 27.36 -18.16 -3.56
CA PHE A 104 27.01 -19.56 -3.81
C PHE A 104 27.13 -19.95 -5.30
N GLY A 105 27.62 -19.08 -6.16
CA GLY A 105 27.81 -19.36 -7.59
C GLY A 105 26.52 -19.35 -8.43
N GLU A 106 25.39 -18.89 -7.85
CA GLU A 106 24.14 -18.73 -8.57
C GLU A 106 24.17 -17.42 -9.39
N LYS A 107 24.03 -17.53 -10.71
CA LYS A 107 24.04 -16.34 -11.59
C LYS A 107 22.88 -15.39 -11.29
N TYR A 108 21.69 -15.92 -11.02
CA TYR A 108 20.47 -15.12 -10.87
C TYR A 108 19.81 -15.24 -9.49
N GLY A 109 20.14 -16.25 -8.68
CA GLY A 109 19.45 -16.53 -7.42
C GLY A 109 18.00 -16.97 -7.64
N ARG A 110 17.12 -16.65 -6.68
CA ARG A 110 15.69 -16.96 -6.75
C ARG A 110 14.87 -15.67 -6.68
N SER A 111 13.83 -15.57 -7.51
CA SER A 111 12.82 -14.54 -7.34
C SER A 111 11.68 -15.08 -6.48
N ASP A 112 11.55 -14.54 -5.28
CA ASP A 112 10.47 -14.90 -4.36
C ASP A 112 9.24 -14.00 -4.54
N THR A 113 9.39 -12.88 -5.24
CA THR A 113 8.34 -11.88 -5.49
C THR A 113 8.37 -11.47 -6.95
N THR A 114 7.23 -11.50 -7.60
CA THR A 114 7.04 -11.03 -8.97
C THR A 114 5.78 -10.18 -9.03
N ILE A 115 5.96 -8.89 -9.35
CA ILE A 115 4.87 -7.92 -9.39
C ILE A 115 4.85 -7.24 -10.77
N LEU A 116 3.68 -7.19 -11.37
CA LEU A 116 3.37 -6.34 -12.52
C LEU A 116 2.76 -5.04 -12.00
N LEU A 117 3.36 -3.93 -12.38
CA LEU A 117 2.88 -2.57 -12.11
C LEU A 117 2.57 -1.90 -13.44
N ARG A 118 1.33 -1.42 -13.63
CA ARG A 118 0.93 -0.66 -14.79
C ARG A 118 0.60 0.77 -14.40
N LEU A 119 1.17 1.69 -15.12
CA LEU A 119 0.94 3.13 -15.03
C LEU A 119 0.17 3.56 -16.28
N ASP A 120 -1.05 4.04 -16.14
CA ASP A 120 -1.94 4.40 -17.24
C ASP A 120 -2.53 5.80 -16.98
N SER A 121 -1.87 6.84 -17.52
CA SER A 121 -2.30 8.24 -17.35
C SER A 121 -3.58 8.55 -18.11
N GLU A 122 -3.85 7.89 -19.23
CA GLU A 122 -5.08 8.07 -19.99
C GLU A 122 -6.33 7.67 -19.20
N LYS A 123 -6.20 6.58 -18.42
CA LYS A 123 -7.27 6.07 -17.56
C LYS A 123 -7.21 6.62 -16.13
N ASN A 124 -6.17 7.40 -15.81
CA ASN A 124 -5.87 7.83 -14.44
C ASN A 124 -5.85 6.65 -13.45
N LEU A 125 -5.16 5.57 -13.83
CA LEU A 125 -5.19 4.28 -13.16
C LEU A 125 -3.79 3.73 -12.94
N ILE A 126 -3.54 3.23 -11.74
CA ILE A 126 -2.38 2.39 -11.43
C ILE A 126 -2.87 1.00 -11.11
N SER A 127 -2.44 0.00 -11.86
CA SER A 127 -2.79 -1.39 -11.59
C SER A 127 -1.59 -2.17 -11.06
N VAL A 128 -1.84 -3.01 -10.06
CA VAL A 128 -0.82 -3.87 -9.43
C VAL A 128 -1.32 -5.31 -9.44
N MET A 129 -0.54 -6.24 -9.96
CA MET A 129 -0.85 -7.66 -9.96
C MET A 129 0.38 -8.47 -9.58
N SER A 130 0.27 -9.34 -8.56
CA SER A 130 1.35 -10.23 -8.15
C SER A 130 1.16 -11.60 -8.78
N VAL A 131 2.23 -12.14 -9.38
CA VAL A 131 2.24 -13.49 -9.96
C VAL A 131 2.76 -14.47 -8.91
N PRO A 132 2.01 -15.55 -8.60
CA PRO A 132 2.45 -16.55 -7.62
C PRO A 132 3.73 -17.26 -8.09
N ARG A 133 4.74 -17.32 -7.23
CA ARG A 133 6.02 -17.97 -7.56
C ARG A 133 5.90 -19.47 -7.80
N ASP A 134 4.94 -20.13 -7.12
CA ASP A 134 4.68 -21.56 -7.21
C ASP A 134 3.66 -21.90 -8.31
N LEU A 135 3.29 -20.93 -9.18
CA LEU A 135 2.40 -21.12 -10.31
C LEU A 135 2.99 -22.15 -11.26
N LYS A 136 2.19 -23.20 -11.57
CA LYS A 136 2.56 -24.20 -12.56
C LYS A 136 2.53 -23.57 -13.95
N THR A 137 3.69 -23.55 -14.60
CA THR A 137 3.82 -22.95 -15.92
C THR A 137 4.79 -23.76 -16.80
N GLU A 138 4.64 -23.63 -18.12
CA GLU A 138 5.60 -24.16 -19.08
C GLU A 138 6.71 -23.14 -19.28
N ILE A 139 7.96 -23.56 -19.08
CA ILE A 139 9.13 -22.69 -19.16
C ILE A 139 9.98 -23.12 -20.37
N PRO A 140 10.22 -22.25 -21.35
CA PRO A 140 11.04 -22.56 -22.50
C PRO A 140 12.43 -23.10 -22.11
N GLY A 141 12.76 -24.30 -22.63
CA GLY A 141 14.04 -24.96 -22.36
C GLY A 141 14.15 -25.67 -20.99
N VAL A 142 13.14 -25.57 -20.13
CA VAL A 142 13.11 -26.22 -18.81
C VAL A 142 11.99 -27.26 -18.72
N GLY A 143 10.81 -26.93 -19.29
CA GLY A 143 9.58 -27.75 -19.22
C GLY A 143 8.61 -27.22 -18.17
N THR A 144 7.67 -28.09 -17.75
CA THR A 144 6.62 -27.72 -16.78
C THR A 144 7.18 -27.68 -15.37
N GLU A 145 7.29 -26.48 -14.79
CA GLU A 145 7.82 -26.23 -13.46
C GLU A 145 7.09 -25.08 -12.76
N LYS A 146 7.54 -24.71 -11.56
CA LYS A 146 7.10 -23.52 -10.83
C LYS A 146 7.62 -22.27 -11.53
N PHE A 147 6.82 -21.22 -11.62
CA PHE A 147 7.19 -19.97 -12.28
C PHE A 147 8.56 -19.41 -11.82
N ASN A 148 8.87 -19.50 -10.53
CA ASN A 148 10.17 -19.02 -10.01
C ASN A 148 11.39 -19.75 -10.59
N ALA A 149 11.21 -20.96 -11.14
CA ALA A 149 12.27 -21.69 -11.82
C ALA A 149 12.71 -21.00 -13.12
N ALA A 150 11.84 -20.24 -13.78
CA ALA A 150 12.20 -19.43 -14.95
C ALA A 150 13.26 -18.39 -14.60
N TYR A 151 13.10 -17.71 -13.45
CA TYR A 151 14.09 -16.72 -13.01
C TYR A 151 15.44 -17.39 -12.66
N SER A 152 15.42 -18.52 -11.97
CA SER A 152 16.65 -19.24 -11.63
C SER A 152 17.39 -19.81 -12.86
N ALA A 153 16.64 -20.23 -13.88
CA ALA A 153 17.20 -20.87 -15.09
C ALA A 153 17.74 -19.85 -16.11
N GLY A 154 17.05 -18.72 -16.31
CA GLY A 154 17.37 -17.77 -17.36
C GLY A 154 17.20 -16.31 -16.97
N GLY A 155 17.20 -16.00 -15.66
CA GLY A 155 17.15 -14.65 -15.13
C GLY A 155 15.86 -13.88 -15.45
N PRO A 156 15.94 -12.55 -15.36
CA PRO A 156 14.79 -11.69 -15.63
C PRO A 156 14.25 -11.84 -17.04
N LYS A 157 15.10 -12.12 -18.01
CA LYS A 157 14.73 -12.32 -19.41
C LYS A 157 13.77 -13.49 -19.61
N LEU A 158 14.14 -14.68 -19.13
CA LEU A 158 13.29 -15.87 -19.28
C LEU A 158 12.00 -15.74 -18.48
N ALA A 159 12.07 -15.19 -17.27
CA ALA A 159 10.88 -14.93 -16.47
C ALA A 159 9.92 -13.95 -17.16
N ALA A 160 10.43 -12.88 -17.78
CA ALA A 160 9.64 -11.93 -18.57
C ALA A 160 9.01 -12.58 -19.81
N GLN A 161 9.74 -13.46 -20.50
CA GLN A 161 9.18 -14.23 -21.62
C GLN A 161 7.99 -15.08 -21.19
N VAL A 162 8.12 -15.81 -20.09
CA VAL A 162 7.04 -16.64 -19.54
C VAL A 162 5.82 -15.79 -19.18
N ILE A 163 6.02 -14.61 -18.57
CA ILE A 163 4.93 -13.66 -18.27
C ILE A 163 4.25 -13.21 -19.57
N LYS A 164 5.01 -12.80 -20.57
CA LYS A 164 4.44 -12.35 -21.87
C LYS A 164 3.65 -13.47 -22.56
N GLU A 165 4.16 -14.69 -22.58
CA GLU A 165 3.49 -15.84 -23.18
C GLU A 165 2.20 -16.19 -22.45
N MET A 166 2.21 -16.10 -21.11
CA MET A 166 1.05 -16.45 -20.27
C MET A 166 -0.03 -15.37 -20.30
N THR A 167 0.35 -14.09 -20.29
CA THR A 167 -0.58 -12.96 -20.10
C THR A 167 -0.89 -12.19 -21.38
N GLY A 168 -0.03 -12.26 -22.39
CA GLY A 168 -0.09 -11.40 -23.57
C GLY A 168 0.26 -9.93 -23.31
N LEU A 169 0.71 -9.58 -22.09
CA LEU A 169 1.04 -8.21 -21.73
C LEU A 169 2.33 -7.75 -22.41
N LYS A 170 2.38 -6.49 -22.80
CA LYS A 170 3.61 -5.80 -23.13
C LYS A 170 4.32 -5.46 -21.82
N ILE A 171 5.63 -5.68 -21.76
CA ILE A 171 6.48 -5.30 -20.65
C ILE A 171 7.44 -4.24 -21.18
N ASN A 172 7.43 -3.08 -20.55
CA ASN A 172 8.23 -1.92 -20.94
C ASN A 172 9.54 -1.85 -20.15
N HIS A 173 9.46 -2.13 -18.85
CA HIS A 173 10.61 -2.09 -17.95
C HIS A 173 10.69 -3.32 -17.06
N ILE A 174 11.91 -3.69 -16.69
CA ILE A 174 12.20 -4.76 -15.73
C ILE A 174 13.09 -4.23 -14.62
N VAL A 175 12.60 -4.31 -13.39
CA VAL A 175 13.30 -3.83 -12.20
C VAL A 175 13.53 -5.00 -11.26
N ASN A 176 14.76 -5.25 -10.88
CA ASN A 176 15.13 -6.25 -9.90
C ASN A 176 15.63 -5.57 -8.62
N ILE A 177 14.96 -5.80 -7.51
CA ILE A 177 15.30 -5.24 -6.20
C ILE A 177 15.81 -6.36 -5.32
N ASP A 178 17.02 -6.23 -4.79
CA ASP A 178 17.51 -7.17 -3.80
C ASP A 178 16.93 -6.87 -2.40
N PHE A 179 17.03 -7.83 -1.49
CA PHE A 179 16.46 -7.69 -0.15
C PHE A 179 17.10 -6.59 0.67
N LEU A 180 18.40 -6.33 0.49
CA LEU A 180 19.08 -5.26 1.20
C LEU A 180 18.62 -3.90 0.68
N GLY A 181 18.43 -3.78 -0.63
CA GLY A 181 17.82 -2.60 -1.26
C GLY A 181 16.43 -2.30 -0.74
N PHE A 182 15.58 -3.32 -0.63
CA PHE A 182 14.26 -3.14 -0.01
C PHE A 182 14.37 -2.62 1.43
N VAL A 183 15.24 -3.23 2.26
CA VAL A 183 15.45 -2.79 3.65
C VAL A 183 15.90 -1.34 3.71
N ARG A 184 16.89 -0.97 2.90
CA ARG A 184 17.43 0.39 2.84
C ARG A 184 16.41 1.40 2.32
N ALA A 185 15.66 1.03 1.29
CA ALA A 185 14.61 1.88 0.73
C ALA A 185 13.51 2.17 1.77
N VAL A 186 13.02 1.14 2.48
CA VAL A 186 12.01 1.32 3.53
C VAL A 186 12.53 2.19 4.69
N ASP A 187 13.79 2.04 5.09
CA ASP A 187 14.39 2.90 6.12
C ASP A 187 14.54 4.34 5.63
N ALA A 188 14.97 4.54 4.37
CA ALA A 188 15.16 5.86 3.78
C ALA A 188 13.86 6.67 3.67
N ILE A 189 12.75 6.02 3.32
CA ILE A 189 11.41 6.66 3.28
C ILE A 189 10.81 6.91 4.67
N GLY A 190 11.55 6.61 5.74
CA GLY A 190 11.12 6.87 7.12
C GLY A 190 10.23 5.81 7.71
N CYS A 191 10.25 4.58 7.17
CA CYS A 191 9.41 3.43 7.57
C CYS A 191 7.92 3.60 7.21
N VAL A 192 7.14 2.54 7.29
CA VAL A 192 5.74 2.51 6.83
C VAL A 192 4.81 2.09 7.97
N TYR A 193 3.77 2.87 8.24
CA TYR A 193 2.70 2.45 9.13
C TYR A 193 1.82 1.43 8.42
N THR A 194 1.63 0.27 9.03
CA THR A 194 0.92 -0.87 8.44
C THR A 194 -0.05 -1.46 9.45
N ASP A 195 -1.26 -1.75 9.03
CA ASP A 195 -2.22 -2.53 9.82
C ASP A 195 -1.92 -4.02 9.64
N VAL A 196 -1.23 -4.58 10.63
CA VAL A 196 -0.84 -5.99 10.65
C VAL A 196 -2.05 -6.80 11.12
N ASP A 197 -2.57 -7.63 10.24
CA ASP A 197 -3.84 -8.37 10.43
C ASP A 197 -3.79 -9.38 11.57
N ARG A 198 -2.67 -10.11 11.71
CA ARG A 198 -2.44 -11.12 12.74
C ARG A 198 -0.98 -11.17 13.18
N ARG A 199 -0.65 -11.99 14.16
CA ARG A 199 0.75 -12.24 14.54
C ARG A 199 1.48 -13.05 13.47
N TYR A 200 2.70 -12.62 13.17
CA TYR A 200 3.64 -13.35 12.33
C TYR A 200 4.82 -13.82 13.18
N TYR A 201 4.91 -15.13 13.37
CA TYR A 201 5.90 -15.72 14.24
C TYR A 201 6.64 -16.89 13.58
N HIS A 202 7.95 -16.85 13.66
CA HIS A 202 8.83 -17.96 13.30
C HIS A 202 10.02 -17.98 14.24
N SER A 203 10.35 -19.17 14.74
CA SER A 203 11.52 -19.40 15.58
C SER A 203 12.35 -20.56 15.04
N ASN A 204 13.66 -20.43 15.14
CA ASN A 204 14.61 -21.48 14.75
C ASN A 204 14.79 -22.57 15.84
N VAL A 205 14.13 -22.44 16.97
CA VAL A 205 14.24 -23.40 18.06
C VAL A 205 13.75 -24.77 17.61
N GLY A 206 14.65 -25.77 17.66
CA GLY A 206 14.37 -27.16 17.29
C GLY A 206 14.46 -27.46 15.79
N LEU A 207 14.78 -26.48 14.94
CA LEU A 207 14.97 -26.68 13.50
C LEU A 207 16.42 -27.04 13.18
N PRO A 208 16.67 -27.98 12.23
CA PRO A 208 18.00 -28.25 11.72
C PRO A 208 18.55 -27.01 10.97
N PRO A 209 19.90 -26.85 10.90
CA PRO A 209 20.51 -25.63 10.31
C PRO A 209 20.06 -25.27 8.89
N GLU A 210 19.77 -26.28 8.07
CA GLU A 210 19.31 -26.13 6.68
C GLU A 210 17.89 -25.57 6.56
N GLU A 211 17.08 -25.66 7.63
CA GLU A 211 15.72 -25.15 7.70
C GLU A 211 15.63 -23.79 8.42
N GLN A 212 16.75 -23.34 9.00
CA GLN A 212 16.79 -22.09 9.74
C GLN A 212 16.79 -20.90 8.80
N TYR A 213 15.99 -19.88 9.15
CA TYR A 213 15.98 -18.57 8.50
C TYR A 213 15.74 -17.45 9.54
N SER A 214 15.52 -16.22 9.10
CA SER A 214 15.31 -15.10 10.03
C SER A 214 14.20 -15.39 11.03
N GLU A 215 14.48 -15.27 12.32
CA GLU A 215 13.43 -15.30 13.35
C GLU A 215 12.50 -14.10 13.18
N ILE A 216 11.19 -14.36 13.20
CA ILE A 216 10.15 -13.37 12.95
C ILE A 216 9.23 -13.31 14.16
N ASN A 217 8.97 -12.10 14.65
CA ASN A 217 7.99 -11.87 15.70
C ASN A 217 7.37 -10.49 15.50
N ILE A 218 6.31 -10.42 14.69
CA ILE A 218 5.56 -9.20 14.39
C ILE A 218 4.17 -9.34 15.00
N GLN A 219 3.84 -8.42 15.89
CA GLN A 219 2.56 -8.42 16.58
C GLN A 219 1.44 -7.91 15.66
N PRO A 220 0.16 -8.29 15.89
CA PRO A 220 -0.97 -7.69 15.19
C PRO A 220 -1.16 -6.23 15.57
N GLY A 221 -1.84 -5.47 14.69
CA GLY A 221 -2.25 -4.11 14.91
C GLY A 221 -1.48 -3.08 14.10
N TYR A 222 -1.90 -1.83 14.21
CA TYR A 222 -1.34 -0.72 13.46
C TYR A 222 0.02 -0.32 14.04
N GLN A 223 1.05 -0.47 13.25
CA GLN A 223 2.43 -0.25 13.71
C GLN A 223 3.35 0.22 12.59
N LYS A 224 4.44 0.87 12.96
CA LYS A 224 5.47 1.35 12.05
C LYS A 224 6.48 0.24 11.77
N LEU A 225 6.52 -0.24 10.52
CA LEU A 225 7.47 -1.24 10.07
C LEU A 225 8.65 -0.57 9.37
N CYS A 226 9.85 -0.82 9.89
CA CYS A 226 11.10 -0.33 9.30
C CYS A 226 11.85 -1.49 8.68
N GLY A 227 12.66 -1.20 7.67
CA GLY A 227 13.65 -2.02 7.00
C GLY A 227 13.49 -3.53 7.18
N LYS A 228 14.25 -4.12 8.11
CA LYS A 228 14.24 -5.56 8.35
C LYS A 228 12.85 -6.11 8.73
N LYS A 229 12.10 -5.41 9.61
CA LYS A 229 10.75 -5.85 10.00
C LYS A 229 9.76 -5.78 8.85
N ALA A 230 9.87 -4.78 7.98
CA ALA A 230 9.08 -4.70 6.77
C ALA A 230 9.39 -5.87 5.83
N LEU A 231 10.67 -6.22 5.65
CA LEU A 231 11.08 -7.36 4.85
C LEU A 231 10.56 -8.68 5.44
N GLU A 232 10.69 -8.87 6.75
CA GLU A 232 10.14 -10.04 7.46
C GLU A 232 8.63 -10.16 7.26
N TYR A 233 7.90 -9.06 7.33
CA TYR A 233 6.45 -9.00 7.11
C TYR A 233 6.06 -9.41 5.69
N VAL A 234 6.65 -8.81 4.67
CA VAL A 234 6.28 -9.08 3.27
C VAL A 234 6.75 -10.45 2.76
N ARG A 235 7.74 -11.06 3.42
CA ARG A 235 8.29 -12.38 3.06
C ARG A 235 7.73 -13.56 3.84
N TYR A 236 7.04 -13.33 4.93
CA TYR A 236 6.53 -14.40 5.78
C TYR A 236 5.70 -15.43 5.02
N ARG A 237 5.97 -16.73 5.26
CA ARG A 237 5.30 -17.85 4.57
C ARG A 237 4.95 -19.03 5.46
N HIS A 238 5.46 -19.08 6.69
CA HIS A 238 5.41 -20.29 7.52
C HIS A 238 4.01 -20.91 7.64
N THR A 239 2.98 -20.08 7.77
CA THR A 239 1.58 -20.49 7.88
C THR A 239 0.68 -19.95 6.77
N ASP A 240 1.26 -19.28 5.78
CA ASP A 240 0.53 -18.63 4.69
C ASP A 240 0.73 -19.35 3.37
N THR A 241 -0.32 -19.28 2.56
CA THR A 241 -0.20 -19.61 1.14
C THR A 241 0.49 -18.47 0.38
N ASP A 242 0.88 -18.76 -0.85
CA ASP A 242 1.46 -17.76 -1.76
C ASP A 242 0.47 -16.62 -2.08
N ILE A 243 -0.81 -16.95 -2.10
CA ILE A 243 -1.90 -15.99 -2.35
C ILE A 243 -1.98 -14.96 -1.22
N VAL A 244 -1.99 -15.39 0.03
CA VAL A 244 -2.00 -14.49 1.21
C VAL A 244 -0.75 -13.64 1.26
N ARG A 245 0.41 -14.21 0.92
CA ARG A 245 1.65 -13.45 0.84
C ARG A 245 1.57 -12.36 -0.23
N SER A 246 1.07 -12.67 -1.42
CA SER A 246 0.90 -11.71 -2.51
C SER A 246 -0.05 -10.58 -2.10
N ALA A 247 -1.20 -10.89 -1.48
CA ALA A 247 -2.12 -9.90 -0.95
C ALA A 247 -1.47 -8.99 0.11
N ARG A 248 -0.63 -9.56 0.98
CA ARG A 248 0.13 -8.81 1.99
C ARG A 248 1.15 -7.87 1.36
N GLN A 249 1.87 -8.30 0.34
CA GLN A 249 2.82 -7.48 -0.42
C GLN A 249 2.11 -6.30 -1.10
N GLN A 250 0.98 -6.55 -1.74
CA GLN A 250 0.16 -5.52 -2.37
C GLN A 250 -0.38 -4.52 -1.33
N ASN A 251 -0.89 -5.01 -0.20
CA ASN A 251 -1.35 -4.14 0.89
C ASN A 251 -0.21 -3.26 1.42
N PHE A 252 0.99 -3.82 1.61
CA PHE A 252 2.15 -3.05 2.07
C PHE A 252 2.54 -1.95 1.06
N LEU A 253 2.59 -2.26 -0.24
CA LEU A 253 2.85 -1.26 -1.29
C LEU A 253 1.77 -0.17 -1.32
N GLY A 254 0.49 -0.54 -1.14
CA GLY A 254 -0.60 0.42 -1.00
C GLY A 254 -0.39 1.37 0.19
N GLN A 255 0.08 0.85 1.34
CA GLN A 255 0.40 1.68 2.50
C GLN A 255 1.60 2.62 2.24
N VAL A 256 2.64 2.16 1.55
CA VAL A 256 3.77 3.02 1.13
C VAL A 256 3.25 4.19 0.32
N ARG A 257 2.49 3.91 -0.73
CA ARG A 257 1.95 4.95 -1.61
C ARG A 257 1.05 5.94 -0.86
N HIS A 258 0.22 5.46 0.05
CA HIS A 258 -0.72 6.30 0.79
C HIS A 258 -0.02 7.28 1.73
N GLN A 259 1.14 6.90 2.26
CA GLN A 259 1.90 7.67 3.25
C GLN A 259 2.99 8.55 2.65
N ILE A 260 3.38 8.32 1.40
CA ILE A 260 4.53 8.95 0.78
C ILE A 260 4.15 9.46 -0.60
N SER A 261 4.28 10.77 -0.78
CA SER A 261 4.09 11.37 -2.11
C SER A 261 5.26 10.99 -3.03
N PRO A 262 5.02 10.66 -4.30
CA PRO A 262 6.10 10.45 -5.27
C PRO A 262 7.09 11.62 -5.37
N ILE A 263 6.62 12.86 -5.17
CA ILE A 263 7.47 14.06 -5.19
C ILE A 263 8.38 14.08 -3.97
N ASP A 264 7.86 13.77 -2.77
CA ASP A 264 8.65 13.76 -1.54
C ASP A 264 9.74 12.68 -1.59
N LEU A 265 9.49 11.57 -2.32
CA LEU A 265 10.51 10.55 -2.59
C LEU A 265 11.72 11.11 -3.34
N ILE A 266 11.48 12.05 -4.26
CA ILE A 266 12.52 12.61 -5.13
C ILE A 266 13.18 13.83 -4.48
N THR A 267 12.40 14.71 -3.83
CA THR A 267 12.89 16.00 -3.34
C THR A 267 13.51 15.91 -1.95
N ASP A 268 12.94 15.09 -1.07
CA ASP A 268 13.33 15.05 0.35
C ASP A 268 14.33 13.91 0.67
N ASN A 269 14.47 12.93 -0.23
CA ASN A 269 15.30 11.74 -0.01
C ASN A 269 16.35 11.52 -1.11
N HIS A 270 17.33 12.41 -1.22
CA HIS A 270 18.47 12.21 -2.14
C HIS A 270 19.14 10.83 -1.96
N ASN A 271 19.19 10.31 -0.73
CA ASN A 271 19.73 8.99 -0.43
C ASN A 271 18.91 7.83 -1.04
N LEU A 272 17.62 8.02 -1.34
CA LEU A 272 16.79 6.95 -1.89
C LEU A 272 17.21 6.60 -3.32
N ILE A 273 17.56 7.59 -4.13
CA ILE A 273 18.03 7.39 -5.50
C ILE A 273 19.35 6.64 -5.48
N ASP A 274 20.28 7.03 -4.63
CA ASP A 274 21.56 6.34 -4.46
C ASP A 274 21.36 4.89 -3.99
N ILE A 275 20.44 4.66 -3.05
CA ILE A 275 20.09 3.31 -2.57
C ILE A 275 19.49 2.48 -3.72
N LEU A 276 18.55 3.04 -4.47
CA LEU A 276 17.97 2.34 -5.61
C LEU A 276 19.04 2.04 -6.67
N ALA A 277 19.91 2.98 -6.98
CA ALA A 277 21.00 2.77 -7.92
C ALA A 277 21.99 1.68 -7.47
N GLU A 278 22.28 1.59 -6.17
CA GLU A 278 23.20 0.60 -5.62
C GLU A 278 22.59 -0.80 -5.55
N TYR A 279 21.33 -0.90 -5.07
CA TYR A 279 20.69 -2.18 -4.72
C TYR A 279 19.61 -2.64 -5.72
N THR A 280 19.36 -1.89 -6.78
CA THR A 280 18.48 -2.30 -7.88
C THR A 280 19.30 -2.58 -9.12
N THR A 281 18.80 -3.49 -9.95
CA THR A 281 19.23 -3.66 -11.32
C THR A 281 18.03 -3.44 -12.22
N SER A 282 18.16 -2.52 -13.19
CA SER A 282 17.06 -2.15 -14.08
C SER A 282 17.56 -2.05 -15.52
N ASP A 283 16.66 -2.27 -16.47
CA ASP A 283 16.89 -1.92 -17.88
C ASP A 283 16.94 -0.40 -18.08
N ILE A 284 16.36 0.39 -17.17
CA ILE A 284 16.41 1.84 -17.21
C ILE A 284 17.85 2.30 -16.97
N HIS A 285 18.49 2.84 -17.98
CA HIS A 285 19.90 3.22 -17.96
C HIS A 285 20.16 4.61 -18.57
N GLU A 286 19.13 5.25 -19.14
CA GLU A 286 19.18 6.60 -19.67
C GLU A 286 18.35 7.56 -18.81
N GLY A 287 18.89 8.77 -18.59
CA GLY A 287 18.20 9.78 -17.78
C GLY A 287 16.86 10.22 -18.37
N THR A 288 16.72 10.15 -19.70
CA THR A 288 15.47 10.45 -20.43
C THR A 288 14.36 9.47 -20.11
N GLU A 289 14.66 8.19 -20.02
CA GLU A 289 13.68 7.13 -19.63
C GLU A 289 13.17 7.36 -18.21
N LEU A 290 14.09 7.64 -17.28
CA LEU A 290 13.69 7.92 -15.89
C LEU A 290 12.83 9.18 -15.79
N ILE A 291 13.15 10.24 -16.53
CA ILE A 291 12.34 11.47 -16.53
C ILE A 291 10.93 11.20 -17.04
N THR A 292 10.80 10.42 -18.12
CA THR A 292 9.49 10.03 -18.67
C THR A 292 8.67 9.26 -17.63
N LEU A 293 9.30 8.31 -16.94
CA LEU A 293 8.64 7.53 -15.88
C LEU A 293 8.25 8.40 -14.68
N LEU A 294 9.10 9.35 -14.29
CA LEU A 294 8.79 10.28 -13.19
C LEU A 294 7.64 11.24 -13.56
N ASP A 295 7.59 11.70 -14.80
CA ASP A 295 6.52 12.55 -15.33
C ASP A 295 5.19 11.78 -15.32
N LEU A 296 5.19 10.53 -15.78
CA LEU A 296 4.03 9.64 -15.73
C LEU A 296 3.56 9.39 -14.28
N LEU A 297 4.47 9.17 -13.35
CA LEU A 297 4.13 9.03 -11.93
C LEU A 297 3.56 10.33 -11.33
N TYR A 298 4.05 11.48 -11.80
CA TYR A 298 3.52 12.78 -11.38
C TYR A 298 2.10 13.01 -11.90
N GLU A 299 1.83 12.68 -13.17
CA GLU A 299 0.50 12.76 -13.77
C GLU A 299 -0.50 11.87 -13.00
N LEU A 300 -0.06 10.71 -12.55
CA LEU A 300 -0.84 9.74 -11.78
C LEU A 300 -0.97 10.09 -10.29
N LYS A 301 -0.58 11.29 -9.87
CA LYS A 301 -0.78 11.75 -8.49
C LYS A 301 -2.28 11.80 -8.18
N GLY A 302 -2.73 10.92 -7.29
CA GLY A 302 -4.15 10.79 -6.93
C GLY A 302 -4.95 9.83 -7.83
N ALA A 303 -4.30 9.14 -8.78
CA ALA A 303 -4.94 8.07 -9.55
C ALA A 303 -5.42 6.94 -8.64
N GLU A 304 -6.49 6.28 -9.05
CA GLU A 304 -6.98 5.06 -8.38
C GLU A 304 -5.95 3.94 -8.48
N VAL A 305 -5.79 3.15 -7.42
CA VAL A 305 -4.98 1.93 -7.44
C VAL A 305 -5.89 0.74 -7.53
N ASN A 306 -5.78 0.02 -8.62
CA ASN A 306 -6.46 -1.24 -8.83
C ASN A 306 -5.55 -2.40 -8.42
N GLN A 307 -5.89 -3.10 -7.33
CA GLN A 307 -5.18 -4.28 -6.86
C GLN A 307 -5.81 -5.53 -7.48
N VAL A 308 -5.20 -6.01 -8.55
CA VAL A 308 -5.69 -7.20 -9.26
C VAL A 308 -5.19 -8.46 -8.58
N HIS A 309 -6.12 -9.33 -8.21
CA HIS A 309 -5.81 -10.63 -7.66
C HIS A 309 -5.55 -11.63 -8.79
N PHE A 310 -4.34 -12.18 -8.84
CA PHE A 310 -4.03 -13.23 -9.80
C PHE A 310 -4.90 -14.47 -9.49
N PRO A 311 -5.64 -15.00 -10.45
CA PRO A 311 -6.49 -16.16 -10.24
C PRO A 311 -5.60 -17.37 -9.95
N ALA A 312 -5.77 -17.99 -8.80
CA ALA A 312 -4.88 -19.04 -8.36
C ALA A 312 -5.60 -20.04 -7.46
N GLU A 313 -5.56 -21.31 -7.86
CA GLU A 313 -6.03 -22.43 -7.05
C GLU A 313 -4.85 -23.19 -6.45
N LEU A 314 -4.95 -23.48 -5.15
CA LEU A 314 -3.90 -24.19 -4.42
C LEU A 314 -3.98 -25.69 -4.70
N GLY A 315 -2.86 -26.29 -5.11
CA GLY A 315 -2.69 -27.72 -5.17
C GLY A 315 -1.55 -28.20 -4.23
N PRO A 316 -1.34 -29.50 -4.14
CA PRO A 316 -0.37 -30.06 -3.18
C PRO A 316 1.08 -29.59 -3.38
N SER A 317 1.48 -29.24 -4.59
CA SER A 317 2.86 -28.86 -4.93
C SER A 317 2.94 -27.61 -5.81
N PHE A 318 1.87 -27.25 -6.47
CA PHE A 318 1.78 -26.15 -7.42
C PHE A 318 0.56 -25.28 -7.12
N VAL A 319 0.63 -24.06 -7.56
CA VAL A 319 -0.52 -23.18 -7.74
C VAL A 319 -0.98 -23.31 -9.19
N TYR A 320 -2.28 -23.36 -9.41
CA TYR A 320 -2.88 -23.53 -10.74
C TYR A 320 -3.69 -22.29 -11.10
N ALA A 321 -3.71 -21.93 -12.37
CA ALA A 321 -4.58 -20.89 -12.90
C ALA A 321 -5.03 -21.30 -14.31
N GLY A 322 -6.32 -21.11 -14.60
CA GLY A 322 -6.88 -21.35 -15.92
C GLY A 322 -6.53 -20.22 -16.90
N THR A 323 -6.36 -20.54 -18.18
CA THR A 323 -6.02 -19.53 -19.20
C THR A 323 -7.09 -18.43 -19.29
N ASP A 324 -8.37 -18.80 -19.24
CA ASP A 324 -9.48 -17.84 -19.31
C ASP A 324 -9.50 -16.92 -18.08
N GLU A 325 -9.17 -17.44 -16.92
CA GLU A 325 -9.08 -16.70 -15.66
C GLU A 325 -7.90 -15.72 -15.68
N ILE A 326 -6.74 -16.15 -16.19
CA ILE A 326 -5.58 -15.27 -16.39
C ILE A 326 -5.95 -14.14 -17.35
N HIS A 327 -6.61 -14.42 -18.47
CA HIS A 327 -7.05 -13.41 -19.42
C HIS A 327 -8.05 -12.43 -18.81
N HIS A 328 -8.91 -12.89 -17.90
CA HIS A 328 -9.82 -12.00 -17.17
C HIS A 328 -9.04 -11.06 -16.24
N ALA A 329 -8.12 -11.59 -15.45
CA ALA A 329 -7.26 -10.78 -14.58
C ALA A 329 -6.40 -9.77 -15.37
N VAL A 330 -5.93 -10.15 -16.57
CA VAL A 330 -5.23 -9.24 -17.48
C VAL A 330 -6.14 -8.09 -17.93
N LYS A 331 -7.40 -8.34 -18.28
CA LYS A 331 -8.35 -7.27 -18.64
C LYS A 331 -8.61 -6.33 -17.48
N GLU A 332 -8.78 -6.87 -16.28
CA GLU A 332 -8.90 -6.08 -15.06
C GLU A 332 -7.64 -5.24 -14.83
N PHE A 333 -6.46 -5.82 -15.00
CA PHE A 333 -5.17 -5.14 -14.89
C PHE A 333 -5.00 -4.02 -15.93
N LEU A 334 -5.55 -4.18 -17.12
CA LEU A 334 -5.57 -3.17 -18.17
C LEU A 334 -6.69 -2.12 -17.98
N GLY A 335 -7.53 -2.27 -16.96
CA GLY A 335 -8.69 -1.39 -16.75
C GLY A 335 -9.75 -1.51 -17.86
N GLU A 336 -9.88 -2.70 -18.49
CA GLU A 336 -10.82 -2.99 -19.57
C GLU A 336 -12.05 -3.77 -19.09
N ALA A 337 -11.95 -4.47 -17.95
CA ALA A 337 -13.05 -5.18 -17.33
C ALA A 337 -13.88 -4.21 -16.47
N GLY A 338 -15.20 -4.11 -16.73
CA GLY A 338 -16.11 -3.55 -15.74
C GLY A 338 -16.11 -4.42 -14.49
N PHE A 339 -16.20 -3.79 -13.31
CA PHE A 339 -16.20 -4.46 -12.00
C PHE A 339 -17.42 -5.40 -11.87
N GLU A 340 -17.35 -6.61 -12.43
CA GLU A 340 -18.27 -7.69 -12.10
C GLU A 340 -17.56 -8.65 -11.15
N ALA A 341 -18.15 -8.87 -9.97
CA ALA A 341 -17.67 -9.84 -9.00
C ALA A 341 -17.48 -11.21 -9.66
N HIS A 342 -16.27 -11.78 -9.54
CA HIS A 342 -15.91 -13.07 -10.13
C HIS A 342 -16.92 -14.17 -9.79
N LYS A 343 -17.59 -14.67 -10.81
CA LYS A 343 -18.27 -15.97 -10.76
C LYS A 343 -17.32 -16.98 -11.40
N PHE A 344 -16.72 -17.84 -10.60
CA PHE A 344 -15.88 -18.92 -11.10
C PHE A 344 -16.68 -19.87 -11.98
N PRO A 345 -16.17 -20.27 -13.15
CA PRO A 345 -16.84 -21.26 -14.00
C PRO A 345 -16.79 -22.67 -13.37
N GLU A 346 -17.89 -23.41 -13.46
CA GLU A 346 -17.92 -24.82 -13.07
C GLU A 346 -17.03 -25.65 -14.03
N GLU A 347 -15.97 -26.28 -13.55
CA GLU A 347 -15.22 -27.27 -14.30
C GLU A 347 -16.09 -28.50 -14.63
N LYS A 348 -16.19 -28.83 -15.93
CA LYS A 348 -16.72 -30.10 -16.35
C LYS A 348 -15.64 -31.16 -16.26
N PRO A 349 -15.80 -32.24 -15.48
CA PRO A 349 -14.76 -33.27 -15.35
C PRO A 349 -14.53 -33.98 -16.69
N GLU A 350 -13.28 -33.98 -17.14
CA GLU A 350 -12.84 -34.79 -18.29
C GLU A 350 -13.16 -36.28 -18.09
N LYS A 351 -13.90 -36.85 -19.02
CA LYS A 351 -14.24 -38.26 -19.05
C LYS A 351 -13.03 -39.10 -19.43
N LYS A 352 -12.26 -39.59 -18.47
CA LYS A 352 -11.38 -40.76 -18.70
C LYS A 352 -12.23 -41.97 -18.95
N LYS A 353 -12.14 -42.52 -20.17
CA LYS A 353 -12.72 -43.79 -20.53
C LYS A 353 -11.99 -44.94 -19.81
N ALA A 354 -12.58 -45.44 -18.73
CA ALA A 354 -12.27 -46.77 -18.24
C ALA A 354 -13.56 -47.62 -18.28
N LYS A 355 -13.53 -48.70 -19.04
CA LYS A 355 -14.58 -49.72 -19.08
C LYS A 355 -14.51 -50.52 -17.79
N GLU A 356 -15.58 -50.50 -16.98
CA GLU A 356 -15.98 -51.70 -16.25
C GLU A 356 -17.45 -51.66 -15.85
N LYS A 357 -18.08 -52.80 -15.99
CA LYS A 357 -19.51 -53.06 -15.76
C LYS A 357 -19.78 -53.20 -14.25
N GLY A 358 -20.77 -52.50 -13.75
CA GLY A 358 -21.31 -52.79 -12.41
C GLY A 358 -22.48 -51.87 -12.06
N LYS A 359 -23.67 -52.42 -12.10
CA LYS A 359 -24.92 -51.77 -11.66
C LYS A 359 -24.85 -51.40 -10.20
N LYS A 360 -25.04 -50.09 -9.85
CA LYS A 360 -25.71 -49.70 -8.61
C LYS A 360 -26.29 -48.29 -8.66
N LYS A 361 -27.38 -48.11 -7.98
CA LYS A 361 -28.38 -47.05 -7.95
C LYS A 361 -27.81 -45.62 -7.85
N LYS A 362 -28.37 -44.73 -8.68
CA LYS A 362 -28.22 -43.28 -8.61
C LYS A 362 -28.83 -42.70 -7.31
N SER A 363 -28.02 -42.11 -6.46
CA SER A 363 -28.47 -41.02 -5.62
C SER A 363 -27.90 -39.72 -6.20
N LYS A 364 -28.75 -38.81 -6.66
CA LYS A 364 -28.39 -37.49 -7.14
C LYS A 364 -27.98 -36.64 -5.92
N LYS A 365 -26.69 -36.52 -5.61
CA LYS A 365 -26.18 -35.40 -4.85
C LYS A 365 -25.99 -34.23 -5.83
N LYS A 366 -26.84 -33.23 -5.70
CA LYS A 366 -26.61 -31.91 -6.26
C LYS A 366 -25.35 -31.34 -5.57
N HIS A 367 -24.27 -31.13 -6.30
CA HIS A 367 -23.19 -30.27 -5.85
C HIS A 367 -23.77 -28.85 -5.79
N LYS A 368 -23.85 -28.31 -4.59
CA LYS A 368 -24.14 -26.90 -4.36
C LYS A 368 -22.88 -26.12 -4.71
N HIS A 369 -23.03 -25.06 -5.50
CA HIS A 369 -22.07 -23.97 -5.57
C HIS A 369 -21.62 -23.59 -4.15
N HIS A 370 -20.32 -23.53 -3.90
CA HIS A 370 -19.80 -22.92 -2.71
C HIS A 370 -19.92 -21.39 -2.86
N THR A 371 -21.05 -20.86 -2.42
CA THR A 371 -21.12 -19.53 -1.84
C THR A 371 -20.28 -19.60 -0.56
N PRO A 372 -19.52 -18.54 -0.18
CA PRO A 372 -18.88 -18.51 1.12
C PRO A 372 -19.89 -18.94 2.20
N PRO A 373 -19.53 -19.82 3.14
CA PRO A 373 -20.46 -20.24 4.17
C PRO A 373 -20.92 -19.03 4.99
N GLY A 374 -22.24 -18.82 5.03
CA GLY A 374 -22.88 -17.68 5.67
C GLY A 374 -22.96 -16.50 4.70
N GLY A 375 -24.11 -16.30 4.03
CA GLY A 375 -24.39 -15.08 3.28
C GLY A 375 -24.11 -13.81 4.10
N ASP A 376 -24.58 -12.63 3.69
CA ASP A 376 -24.35 -11.34 4.38
C ASP A 376 -24.84 -11.32 5.86
N GLU A 377 -25.35 -12.45 6.36
CA GLU A 377 -25.91 -12.59 7.70
C GLU A 377 -24.82 -12.60 8.77
N LEU A 378 -24.97 -11.73 9.76
CA LEU A 378 -24.14 -11.68 10.96
C LEU A 378 -24.85 -12.40 12.11
N VAL A 379 -24.11 -13.25 12.81
CA VAL A 379 -24.56 -13.96 14.02
C VAL A 379 -24.01 -13.28 15.28
N PRO A 380 -24.57 -13.55 16.47
CA PRO A 380 -23.99 -13.04 17.72
C PRO A 380 -22.52 -13.42 17.87
N ALA A 381 -21.69 -12.46 18.28
CA ALA A 381 -20.28 -12.70 18.57
C ALA A 381 -20.12 -13.69 19.74
N SER A 382 -18.99 -14.41 19.78
CA SER A 382 -18.72 -15.38 20.83
C SER A 382 -18.50 -14.70 22.19
N GLU A 383 -18.96 -15.35 23.27
CA GLU A 383 -18.70 -14.90 24.65
C GLU A 383 -17.20 -14.76 24.97
N LEU A 384 -16.36 -15.55 24.31
CA LEU A 384 -14.91 -15.50 24.47
C LEU A 384 -14.34 -14.15 23.99
N GLY A 385 -14.76 -13.68 22.81
CA GLY A 385 -14.30 -12.39 22.28
C GLY A 385 -14.75 -11.20 23.13
N GLU A 386 -15.96 -11.26 23.69
CA GLU A 386 -16.44 -10.23 24.63
C GLU A 386 -15.67 -10.27 25.96
N ALA A 387 -15.39 -11.45 26.50
CA ALA A 387 -14.58 -11.61 27.71
C ALA A 387 -13.17 -11.08 27.53
N GLU A 388 -12.54 -11.33 26.36
CA GLU A 388 -11.23 -10.78 26.02
C GLU A 388 -11.27 -9.26 25.84
N ALA A 389 -12.32 -8.70 25.25
CA ALA A 389 -12.48 -7.26 25.16
C ALA A 389 -12.56 -6.58 26.55
N GLU A 390 -13.16 -7.27 27.55
CA GLU A 390 -13.13 -6.80 28.95
C GLU A 390 -11.69 -6.84 29.53
N VAL A 391 -10.89 -7.83 29.17
CA VAL A 391 -9.47 -7.91 29.56
C VAL A 391 -8.69 -6.75 28.93
N VAL A 392 -8.86 -6.53 27.63
CA VAL A 392 -8.25 -5.41 26.89
C VAL A 392 -8.65 -4.08 27.53
N ALA A 393 -9.94 -3.87 27.85
CA ALA A 393 -10.42 -2.63 28.47
C ALA A 393 -9.80 -2.35 29.86
N ARG A 394 -9.40 -3.40 30.61
CA ARG A 394 -8.67 -3.25 31.86
C ARG A 394 -7.19 -2.87 31.68
N HIS A 395 -6.57 -3.33 30.60
CA HIS A 395 -5.12 -3.18 30.39
C HIS A 395 -4.75 -1.94 29.55
N VAL A 396 -5.63 -1.48 28.67
CA VAL A 396 -5.35 -0.31 27.82
C VAL A 396 -5.22 0.98 28.62
N GLY A 397 -5.82 1.07 29.81
CA GLY A 397 -5.66 2.18 30.75
C GLY A 397 -6.33 3.49 30.34
N GLY A 398 -6.16 4.53 31.19
CA GLY A 398 -6.46 5.93 30.84
C GLY A 398 -7.93 6.31 30.52
N GLY A 399 -8.90 5.40 30.75
CA GLY A 399 -10.29 5.66 30.36
C GLY A 399 -10.53 5.57 28.85
N PHE A 400 -9.58 5.05 28.08
CA PHE A 400 -9.72 4.83 26.65
C PHE A 400 -10.79 3.74 26.38
N PRO A 401 -11.90 4.09 25.71
CA PRO A 401 -12.98 3.15 25.47
C PRO A 401 -12.54 2.04 24.50
N VAL A 402 -12.80 0.78 24.87
CA VAL A 402 -12.58 -0.36 23.97
C VAL A 402 -13.89 -0.68 23.27
N PHE A 403 -13.87 -0.78 21.96
CA PHE A 403 -15.01 -1.22 21.16
C PHE A 403 -14.83 -2.68 20.74
N TYR A 404 -15.92 -3.44 20.79
CA TYR A 404 -15.99 -4.80 20.25
C TYR A 404 -17.37 -5.02 19.59
N PRO A 405 -17.46 -5.74 18.47
CA PRO A 405 -18.73 -6.01 17.79
C PRO A 405 -19.56 -7.05 18.54
N THR A 406 -20.86 -6.84 18.59
CA THR A 406 -21.82 -7.84 19.12
C THR A 406 -22.16 -8.91 18.10
N ARG A 407 -21.86 -8.69 16.83
CA ARG A 407 -22.19 -9.58 15.72
C ARG A 407 -20.97 -9.76 14.82
N LEU A 408 -20.76 -10.99 14.40
CA LEU A 408 -19.68 -11.40 13.50
C LEU A 408 -20.25 -12.28 12.37
N PRO A 409 -19.54 -12.47 11.25
CA PRO A 409 -19.90 -13.45 10.22
C PRO A 409 -20.04 -14.85 10.81
N GLU A 410 -20.97 -15.66 10.30
CA GLU A 410 -21.12 -17.05 10.73
C GLU A 410 -19.80 -17.82 10.57
N GLY A 411 -19.38 -18.53 11.61
CA GLY A 411 -18.10 -19.25 11.64
C GLY A 411 -16.88 -18.38 11.98
N ALA A 412 -17.04 -17.07 12.14
CA ALA A 412 -15.95 -16.23 12.63
C ALA A 412 -15.82 -16.38 14.16
N VAL A 413 -14.57 -16.54 14.60
CA VAL A 413 -14.24 -16.67 16.02
C VAL A 413 -13.13 -15.70 16.41
N TYR A 414 -13.11 -15.32 17.69
CA TYR A 414 -11.98 -14.58 18.23
C TYR A 414 -10.73 -15.45 18.19
N GLN A 415 -9.64 -14.89 17.70
CA GLN A 415 -8.35 -15.56 17.65
C GLN A 415 -7.68 -15.51 19.01
N GLU A 416 -7.75 -16.60 19.78
CA GLU A 416 -6.88 -16.78 20.94
C GLU A 416 -5.43 -16.98 20.50
N ASP A 417 -4.52 -16.19 21.03
CA ASP A 417 -3.10 -16.42 20.87
C ASP A 417 -2.55 -17.11 22.12
N ASN A 418 -2.73 -18.42 22.16
CA ASN A 418 -2.23 -19.27 23.25
C ASN A 418 -0.71 -19.47 23.23
N SER A 419 0.01 -18.89 22.25
CA SER A 419 1.46 -19.07 22.10
C SER A 419 2.30 -18.14 22.99
N TYR A 420 1.65 -17.34 23.85
CA TYR A 420 2.32 -16.39 24.73
C TYR A 420 2.35 -16.85 26.19
N GLU A 421 3.28 -17.69 26.56
CA GLU A 421 3.50 -18.03 27.98
C GLU A 421 3.96 -16.81 28.83
N HIS A 422 4.35 -15.67 28.20
CA HIS A 422 5.01 -14.56 28.90
C HIS A 422 4.47 -13.15 28.58
N VAL A 423 3.43 -12.97 27.78
CA VAL A 423 2.87 -11.65 27.46
C VAL A 423 1.52 -11.46 28.14
N VAL A 424 1.42 -10.44 29.00
CA VAL A 424 0.27 -10.19 29.87
C VAL A 424 -1.01 -9.88 29.09
N ASN A 425 -0.93 -9.27 27.90
CA ASN A 425 -2.01 -9.16 26.91
C ASN A 425 -1.45 -8.69 25.56
N PRO A 426 -1.35 -9.57 24.54
CA PRO A 426 -0.79 -9.23 23.24
C PRO A 426 -1.67 -8.24 22.44
N SER A 427 -2.94 -8.12 22.80
CA SER A 427 -3.88 -7.22 22.14
C SER A 427 -3.69 -5.74 22.53
N VAL A 428 -2.92 -5.42 23.57
CA VAL A 428 -2.66 -4.05 24.04
C VAL A 428 -1.21 -3.68 23.79
N TYR A 429 -1.00 -2.57 23.13
CA TYR A 429 0.35 -2.11 22.78
C TYR A 429 0.43 -0.58 22.71
N HIS A 430 1.62 -0.06 22.38
CA HIS A 430 1.84 1.36 22.19
C HIS A 430 2.56 1.57 20.88
N LEU A 431 2.21 2.66 20.20
CA LEU A 431 2.89 3.12 19.00
C LEU A 431 3.23 4.61 19.14
N ARG A 432 4.04 5.11 18.23
CA ARG A 432 4.41 6.53 18.15
C ARG A 432 4.01 7.07 16.80
N ASP A 433 3.48 8.29 16.79
CA ASP A 433 3.20 9.05 15.56
C ASP A 433 4.48 9.64 14.93
N LYS A 434 4.31 10.47 13.91
CA LYS A 434 5.41 11.16 13.22
C LYS A 434 6.12 12.16 14.15
N GLU A 435 5.42 12.77 15.09
CA GLU A 435 5.90 13.71 16.11
C GLU A 435 6.52 13.00 17.32
N LYS A 436 6.60 11.66 17.30
CA LYS A 436 7.10 10.79 18.38
C LYS A 436 6.23 10.76 19.63
N VAL A 437 4.99 11.25 19.57
CA VAL A 437 4.01 11.13 20.65
C VAL A 437 3.62 9.67 20.80
N ARG A 438 3.49 9.21 22.05
CA ARG A 438 3.17 7.83 22.37
C ARG A 438 1.66 7.66 22.56
N HIS A 439 1.05 6.77 21.79
CA HIS A 439 -0.35 6.44 21.83
C HIS A 439 -0.56 5.04 22.37
N GLY A 440 -1.55 4.87 23.25
CA GLY A 440 -2.05 3.56 23.66
C GLY A 440 -2.94 3.00 22.55
N ALA A 441 -2.85 1.71 22.29
CA ALA A 441 -3.65 1.06 21.24
C ALA A 441 -4.04 -0.36 21.64
N TYR A 442 -5.09 -0.86 20.99
CA TYR A 442 -5.44 -2.27 21.06
C TYR A 442 -5.79 -2.81 19.69
N ARG A 443 -5.55 -4.11 19.48
CA ARG A 443 -5.99 -4.87 18.32
C ARG A 443 -6.59 -6.19 18.77
N MET A 444 -7.82 -6.44 18.37
CA MET A 444 -8.48 -7.73 18.59
C MET A 444 -8.66 -8.39 17.22
N VAL A 445 -8.11 -9.58 17.08
CA VAL A 445 -8.13 -10.35 15.84
C VAL A 445 -9.25 -11.36 15.87
N ALA A 446 -10.02 -11.42 14.78
CA ALA A 446 -10.97 -12.49 14.53
C ALA A 446 -10.52 -13.27 13.29
N VAL A 447 -10.77 -14.56 13.30
CA VAL A 447 -10.50 -15.44 12.16
C VAL A 447 -11.81 -15.94 11.59
N PHE A 448 -11.95 -15.80 10.30
CA PHE A 448 -13.00 -16.39 9.49
C PHE A 448 -12.36 -17.51 8.68
N GLN A 449 -12.83 -18.74 8.90
CA GLN A 449 -12.28 -19.92 8.22
C GLN A 449 -13.23 -20.37 7.11
N PRO A 450 -12.99 -20.02 5.87
CA PRO A 450 -13.42 -20.87 4.76
C PRO A 450 -12.64 -22.21 4.87
N GLU A 451 -13.22 -23.30 4.43
CA GLU A 451 -12.75 -24.69 4.63
C GLU A 451 -11.25 -24.96 4.30
N TYR A 452 -10.57 -24.04 3.65
CA TYR A 452 -9.20 -24.24 3.13
C TYR A 452 -8.18 -23.18 3.55
N GLU A 453 -8.58 -21.97 3.96
CA GLU A 453 -7.65 -20.87 4.24
C GLU A 453 -8.22 -19.89 5.27
N PRO A 454 -7.57 -19.71 6.43
CA PRO A 454 -8.04 -18.78 7.46
C PRO A 454 -7.85 -17.33 7.02
N ASN A 455 -8.92 -16.54 7.09
CA ASN A 455 -8.91 -15.12 6.81
C ASN A 455 -9.01 -14.32 8.10
N TYR A 456 -8.07 -13.41 8.34
CA TYR A 456 -7.97 -12.62 9.55
C TYR A 456 -8.48 -11.21 9.32
N PHE A 457 -9.34 -10.74 10.20
CA PHE A 457 -9.82 -9.38 10.25
C PHE A 457 -9.80 -8.89 11.71
N GLY A 458 -10.05 -7.61 11.96
CA GLY A 458 -9.95 -7.21 13.35
C GLY A 458 -10.48 -5.83 13.67
N VAL A 459 -10.61 -5.61 14.97
CA VAL A 459 -11.02 -4.37 15.59
C VAL A 459 -9.81 -3.67 16.14
N GLN A 460 -9.58 -2.44 15.74
CA GLN A 460 -8.47 -1.62 16.16
C GLN A 460 -8.98 -0.38 16.89
N GLY A 461 -8.26 0.06 17.93
CA GLY A 461 -8.45 1.37 18.53
C GLY A 461 -7.11 2.01 18.86
N ILE A 462 -7.03 3.34 18.72
CA ILE A 462 -5.88 4.17 19.10
C ILE A 462 -6.35 5.36 19.93
N ALA A 463 -5.69 5.59 21.05
CA ALA A 463 -5.98 6.69 21.95
C ALA A 463 -5.25 7.97 21.54
N GLY A 464 -5.96 9.09 21.46
CA GLY A 464 -5.37 10.41 21.26
C GLY A 464 -4.64 10.60 19.94
N TRP A 465 -4.99 9.86 18.91
CA TRP A 465 -4.52 10.05 17.54
C TRP A 465 -5.73 10.03 16.61
N GLU A 466 -6.23 11.20 16.27
CA GLU A 466 -7.45 11.36 15.49
C GLU A 466 -7.23 10.98 14.02
N ASP A 467 -6.10 11.39 13.44
CA ASP A 467 -5.80 11.20 12.03
C ASP A 467 -4.54 10.34 11.79
N PRO A 468 -4.56 9.03 12.14
CA PRO A 468 -3.46 8.15 11.73
C PRO A 468 -3.48 7.99 10.19
N PRO A 469 -2.32 7.90 9.52
CA PRO A 469 -2.23 7.86 8.05
C PRO A 469 -3.15 6.88 7.33
N ILE A 470 -3.53 5.79 7.98
CA ILE A 470 -4.47 4.81 7.41
C ILE A 470 -5.91 5.35 7.26
N LEU A 471 -6.23 6.45 7.96
CA LEU A 471 -7.54 7.09 7.94
C LEU A 471 -7.56 8.36 7.05
N ASP A 472 -6.53 8.61 6.26
CA ASP A 472 -6.53 9.69 5.30
C ASP A 472 -7.45 9.37 4.10
N ASN A 473 -8.19 10.38 3.60
CA ASN A 473 -8.96 10.34 2.37
C ASN A 473 -9.99 9.18 2.29
N PRO A 474 -11.04 9.19 3.14
CA PRO A 474 -12.12 8.20 3.05
C PRO A 474 -12.83 8.27 1.69
N THR A 475 -13.18 7.11 1.13
CA THR A 475 -13.92 7.02 -0.14
C THR A 475 -15.35 7.50 0.01
N GLU A 476 -15.96 7.24 1.18
CA GLU A 476 -17.33 7.61 1.50
C GLU A 476 -17.46 7.91 3.00
N THR A 477 -18.38 8.81 3.36
CA THR A 477 -18.77 9.05 4.75
C THR A 477 -20.27 8.78 4.90
N LYS A 478 -20.64 7.99 5.91
CA LYS A 478 -22.02 7.59 6.15
C LYS A 478 -22.39 7.73 7.63
N THR A 479 -23.52 8.34 7.93
CA THR A 479 -24.03 8.41 9.31
C THR A 479 -25.12 7.36 9.53
N VAL A 480 -24.90 6.47 10.52
CA VAL A 480 -25.87 5.45 10.92
C VAL A 480 -26.07 5.51 12.43
N ASN A 481 -27.31 5.58 12.87
CA ASN A 481 -27.68 5.65 14.30
C ASN A 481 -26.95 6.74 15.10
N GLY A 482 -26.65 7.88 14.44
CA GLY A 482 -25.96 9.02 15.07
C GLY A 482 -24.44 8.86 15.19
N ARG A 483 -23.85 7.78 14.66
CA ARG A 483 -22.40 7.61 14.52
C ARG A 483 -22.01 7.84 13.07
N GLU A 484 -20.99 8.66 12.85
CA GLU A 484 -20.38 8.87 11.56
C GLU A 484 -19.32 7.79 11.30
N TYR A 485 -19.38 7.19 10.11
CA TYR A 485 -18.44 6.17 9.64
C TYR A 485 -17.72 6.66 8.41
N PHE A 486 -16.42 6.49 8.41
CA PHE A 486 -15.51 6.75 7.29
C PHE A 486 -15.20 5.42 6.62
N ILE A 487 -15.54 5.30 5.34
CA ILE A 487 -15.47 4.05 4.58
C ILE A 487 -14.34 4.17 3.57
N TYR A 488 -13.49 3.17 3.52
CA TYR A 488 -12.34 3.07 2.61
C TYR A 488 -12.54 1.84 1.74
N THR A 489 -12.66 2.05 0.44
CA THR A 489 -12.86 0.98 -0.53
C THR A 489 -11.62 0.79 -1.41
N ASP A 490 -11.47 -0.44 -1.89
CA ASP A 490 -10.51 -0.82 -2.90
C ASP A 490 -11.25 -1.68 -3.91
N SER A 491 -11.24 -1.28 -5.18
CA SER A 491 -11.94 -1.99 -6.26
C SER A 491 -13.41 -2.31 -5.93
N GLY A 492 -14.12 -1.36 -5.28
CA GLY A 492 -15.52 -1.49 -4.89
C GLY A 492 -15.78 -2.33 -3.64
N LYS A 493 -14.76 -2.93 -3.02
CA LYS A 493 -14.87 -3.66 -1.76
C LYS A 493 -14.42 -2.80 -0.59
N ILE A 494 -15.12 -2.88 0.53
CA ILE A 494 -14.75 -2.18 1.76
C ILE A 494 -13.53 -2.85 2.38
N LYS A 495 -12.43 -2.11 2.41
CA LYS A 495 -11.18 -2.49 3.06
C LYS A 495 -11.18 -2.15 4.54
N LEU A 496 -11.77 -1.00 4.90
CA LEU A 496 -11.77 -0.50 6.26
C LEU A 496 -13.02 0.36 6.51
N VAL A 497 -13.59 0.25 7.72
CA VAL A 497 -14.66 1.12 8.23
C VAL A 497 -14.18 1.73 9.54
N ALA A 498 -14.04 3.05 9.58
CA ALA A 498 -13.56 3.77 10.76
C ALA A 498 -14.63 4.67 11.38
N TRP A 499 -14.44 5.04 12.63
CA TRP A 499 -15.18 6.06 13.35
C TRP A 499 -14.34 6.70 14.44
N HIS A 500 -14.75 7.88 14.89
CA HIS A 500 -14.09 8.58 15.99
C HIS A 500 -14.97 8.63 17.24
N ARG A 501 -14.33 8.74 18.39
CA ARG A 501 -14.94 9.09 19.66
C ARG A 501 -14.05 10.01 20.48
N GLY A 502 -14.32 11.32 20.46
CA GLY A 502 -13.39 12.33 20.92
C GLY A 502 -12.12 12.28 20.04
N GLU A 503 -10.96 12.36 20.64
CA GLU A 503 -9.66 12.30 19.96
C GLU A 503 -9.19 10.86 19.64
N ASN A 504 -10.04 9.87 19.85
CA ASN A 504 -9.67 8.46 19.64
C ASN A 504 -10.22 7.94 18.32
N SER A 505 -9.42 7.18 17.61
CA SER A 505 -9.77 6.55 16.34
C SER A 505 -10.00 5.05 16.49
N TYR A 506 -10.99 4.55 15.79
CA TYR A 506 -11.36 3.14 15.79
C TYR A 506 -11.66 2.69 14.37
N TRP A 507 -11.37 1.43 14.07
CA TRP A 507 -11.76 0.84 12.78
C TRP A 507 -11.90 -0.68 12.82
N ILE A 508 -12.65 -1.18 11.84
CA ILE A 508 -12.65 -2.59 11.43
C ILE A 508 -11.85 -2.67 10.14
N SER A 509 -10.83 -3.51 10.09
CA SER A 509 -10.15 -3.85 8.85
C SER A 509 -10.65 -5.18 8.30
N ASN A 510 -10.87 -5.24 6.98
CA ASN A 510 -11.14 -6.48 6.28
C ASN A 510 -9.90 -7.38 6.28
N SER A 511 -10.06 -8.65 5.89
CA SER A 511 -8.91 -9.54 5.66
C SER A 511 -8.03 -9.04 4.52
N LEU A 512 -6.79 -9.52 4.45
CA LEU A 512 -5.88 -9.18 3.33
C LEU A 512 -6.47 -9.52 1.96
N GLN A 513 -7.28 -10.58 1.88
CA GLN A 513 -7.97 -11.00 0.66
C GLN A 513 -9.34 -10.34 0.48
N GLN A 514 -9.73 -9.43 1.36
CA GLN A 514 -11.03 -8.76 1.35
C GLN A 514 -12.21 -9.75 1.27
N SER A 515 -12.14 -10.79 2.11
CA SER A 515 -13.11 -11.91 2.11
C SER A 515 -14.47 -11.55 2.72
N LEU A 516 -14.56 -10.49 3.52
CA LEU A 516 -15.82 -10.00 4.06
C LEU A 516 -16.54 -9.14 3.04
N THR A 517 -17.86 -9.31 2.94
CA THR A 517 -18.70 -8.48 2.06
C THR A 517 -18.85 -7.05 2.62
N ASN A 518 -19.28 -6.12 1.77
CA ASN A 518 -19.50 -4.73 2.19
C ASN A 518 -20.57 -4.64 3.30
N GLU A 519 -21.61 -5.46 3.21
CA GLU A 519 -22.69 -5.58 4.20
C GLU A 519 -22.17 -6.12 5.53
N GLN A 520 -21.30 -7.13 5.49
CA GLN A 520 -20.65 -7.68 6.68
C GLN A 520 -19.74 -6.64 7.34
N MET A 521 -18.91 -5.94 6.57
CA MET A 521 -18.01 -4.90 7.09
C MET A 521 -18.78 -3.79 7.80
N MET A 522 -19.83 -3.28 7.17
CA MET A 522 -20.69 -2.25 7.78
C MET A 522 -21.41 -2.79 9.02
N GLY A 523 -22.00 -3.98 8.92
CA GLY A 523 -22.75 -4.57 10.04
C GLY A 523 -21.87 -4.86 11.27
N ILE A 524 -20.61 -5.28 11.08
CA ILE A 524 -19.63 -5.45 12.17
C ILE A 524 -19.35 -4.08 12.84
N ALA A 525 -19.08 -3.04 12.04
CA ALA A 525 -18.81 -1.71 12.55
C ALA A 525 -20.03 -1.12 13.29
N GLU A 526 -21.22 -1.24 12.73
CA GLU A 526 -22.49 -0.76 13.33
C GLU A 526 -22.82 -1.49 14.62
N SER A 527 -22.53 -2.80 14.71
CA SER A 527 -22.75 -3.61 15.92
C SER A 527 -21.71 -3.37 17.03
N SER A 528 -20.62 -2.63 16.71
CA SER A 528 -19.55 -2.36 17.67
C SER A 528 -20.00 -1.39 18.77
N HIS A 529 -19.86 -1.81 20.01
CA HIS A 529 -20.22 -1.03 21.20
C HIS A 529 -19.06 -0.96 22.20
N VAL A 530 -19.17 -0.04 23.15
CA VAL A 530 -18.14 0.15 24.19
C VAL A 530 -18.24 -0.99 25.21
N ILE A 531 -17.13 -1.66 25.42
CA ILE A 531 -16.98 -2.64 26.49
C ILE A 531 -16.58 -1.91 27.78
N LEU A 532 -17.36 -2.10 28.83
CA LEU A 532 -17.06 -1.59 30.16
C LEU A 532 -16.46 -2.71 31.01
N PRO A 533 -15.29 -2.51 31.65
CA PRO A 533 -14.72 -3.53 32.50
C PRO A 533 -15.63 -3.80 33.70
N LYS A 534 -16.04 -5.06 33.87
CA LYS A 534 -16.81 -5.46 35.06
C LYS A 534 -15.99 -5.21 36.32
N LYS A 535 -16.55 -4.51 37.31
CA LYS A 535 -15.89 -4.33 38.61
C LYS A 535 -15.67 -5.73 39.23
N LYS A 536 -14.40 -6.04 39.57
CA LYS A 536 -14.13 -7.24 40.37
C LYS A 536 -14.99 -7.19 41.64
N THR A 537 -15.99 -8.06 41.73
CA THR A 537 -16.65 -8.31 43.01
C THR A 537 -15.65 -9.03 43.88
N VAL A 538 -14.97 -8.31 44.76
CA VAL A 538 -14.17 -8.91 45.83
C VAL A 538 -15.17 -9.67 46.70
N LYS A 539 -15.21 -10.98 46.56
CA LYS A 539 -15.84 -11.83 47.57
C LYS A 539 -14.96 -11.77 48.79
N HIS A 540 -15.42 -11.07 49.81
CA HIS A 540 -14.85 -11.14 51.15
C HIS A 540 -15.10 -12.51 51.77
#